data_23c45b9f537087441e817ea5744bdece
#
_entry.id   23c45b9f537087441e817ea5744bdece
#
_cell.length_a   1.000
_cell.length_b   1.000
_cell.length_c   1.000
_cell.angle_alpha   90.00
_cell.angle_beta   90.00
_cell.angle_gamma   90.00
#
_symmetry.space_group_name_H-M   'P 1'
#
loop_
_entity.id
_entity.type
_entity.pdbx_description
1 polymer ?
#
loop_
_entity_poly.entity_id
_entity_poly.type
_entity_poly.pdbx_seq_one_letter_code
_entity_poly.pdbx_strand_id
1 'polypeptide(L)'
;MVLGGGGGTPLPSKPTIGMHQCIRGMGLSNQGKTPGRTTLLEAVNTLLVNIGEQPVDSLDNQQLQDARVAESTILEFHREGQVRGWSWNREESYPFVADKATKEIVVPATVVSFTVDPYRWDGRFILRGQRLYDKWERTYKIDEGLSPLHADVIWLLDWDESPEAFNRWTTIRAARVFAARALGSDSVVKYTALDEQAALTELMRVELDQAKPNSLTGGPSLRPFPTYEAGRGLLRGTFGGQVIG
;
A
#
# COMPACT_ATOMS: atom_id res chain seq x y z
N MET A 1 17.70 37.83 -71.91
CA MET A 1 16.78 38.71 -71.20
C MET A 1 16.30 37.89 -69.98
N VAL A 2 16.99 37.91 -68.91
CA VAL A 2 16.92 38.78 -67.76
C VAL A 2 15.61 38.59 -66.97
N LEU A 3 15.85 38.27 -65.75
CA LEU A 3 15.19 38.52 -64.44
C LEU A 3 14.49 37.27 -63.90
N GLY A 4 14.72 36.86 -62.71
CA GLY A 4 15.15 37.41 -61.41
C GLY A 4 14.52 36.58 -60.38
N GLY A 5 15.19 35.97 -59.50
CA GLY A 5 15.57 36.39 -58.20
C GLY A 5 14.37 36.31 -57.24
N GLY A 6 14.30 35.29 -56.44
CA GLY A 6 13.41 35.22 -55.27
C GLY A 6 14.07 34.34 -54.21
N GLY A 7 14.98 34.90 -53.48
CA GLY A 7 15.62 34.24 -52.35
C GLY A 7 14.62 34.13 -51.18
N GLY A 8 14.25 32.92 -50.85
CA GLY A 8 13.61 32.59 -49.59
C GLY A 8 14.68 32.37 -48.54
N THR A 9 14.82 33.29 -47.60
CA THR A 9 15.67 33.13 -46.41
C THR A 9 15.13 31.95 -45.57
N PRO A 10 16.00 31.02 -45.18
CA PRO A 10 15.58 30.00 -44.22
C PRO A 10 15.36 30.60 -42.85
N LEU A 11 14.22 30.29 -42.24
CA LEU A 11 13.91 30.61 -40.86
C LEU A 11 14.95 30.00 -39.91
N PRO A 12 15.40 30.73 -38.90
CA PRO A 12 16.34 30.18 -37.95
C PRO A 12 15.71 29.03 -37.16
N SER A 13 16.39 27.89 -37.17
CA SER A 13 16.11 26.75 -36.31
C SER A 13 16.14 27.17 -34.88
N LYS A 14 15.07 26.85 -34.11
CA LYS A 14 15.02 27.01 -32.66
C LYS A 14 16.18 26.26 -32.02
N PRO A 15 16.91 26.88 -31.08
CA PRO A 15 17.89 26.15 -30.31
C PRO A 15 17.19 25.15 -29.42
N THR A 16 17.45 23.88 -29.62
CA THR A 16 17.14 22.80 -28.67
C THR A 16 18.11 22.98 -27.51
N ILE A 17 17.65 23.66 -26.48
CA ILE A 17 18.38 23.75 -25.23
C ILE A 17 18.26 22.38 -24.57
N GLY A 18 19.36 21.63 -24.63
CA GLY A 18 19.55 20.42 -23.86
C GLY A 18 19.55 20.75 -22.36
N MET A 19 18.43 20.52 -21.69
CA MET A 19 18.19 20.79 -20.27
C MET A 19 18.75 19.68 -19.36
N HIS A 20 19.70 18.89 -19.80
CA HIS A 20 20.21 17.75 -19.01
C HIS A 20 21.67 17.79 -18.56
N GLN A 21 22.37 18.93 -18.66
CA GLN A 21 23.80 18.97 -18.29
C GLN A 21 24.25 20.09 -17.38
N CYS A 22 23.39 20.75 -16.62
CA CYS A 22 23.79 21.82 -15.70
C CYS A 22 23.58 21.55 -14.21
N ILE A 23 23.43 20.30 -13.76
CA ILE A 23 23.34 19.99 -12.33
C ILE A 23 24.49 19.05 -11.86
N ARG A 24 25.68 19.21 -12.45
CA ARG A 24 26.90 18.63 -11.88
C ARG A 24 27.91 19.75 -11.66
N GLY A 25 27.91 20.28 -10.44
CA GLY A 25 29.03 21.13 -10.05
C GLY A 25 28.76 22.35 -9.18
N MET A 26 27.68 22.37 -8.40
CA MET A 26 27.66 23.29 -7.26
C MET A 26 27.60 22.45 -5.98
N GLY A 27 28.77 22.37 -5.33
CA GLY A 27 28.85 21.91 -3.95
C GLY A 27 28.05 22.85 -3.06
N LEU A 28 26.78 22.54 -2.82
CA LEU A 28 25.97 23.18 -1.81
C LEU A 28 26.35 22.59 -0.45
N SER A 29 27.50 23.05 0.07
CA SER A 29 27.84 22.88 1.48
C SER A 29 27.04 23.89 2.29
N ASN A 30 25.84 23.65 2.51
CA ASN A 30 24.91 24.11 3.55
C ASN A 30 23.46 23.96 3.11
N GLN A 31 23.12 22.79 2.64
CA GLN A 31 21.71 22.45 2.51
C GLN A 31 21.18 22.25 3.93
N GLY A 32 20.33 23.15 4.35
CA GLY A 32 19.50 22.91 5.53
C GLY A 32 18.94 21.50 5.37
N LYS A 33 19.12 20.64 6.38
CA LYS A 33 18.59 19.27 6.37
C LYS A 33 17.07 19.36 6.22
N THR A 34 16.59 19.36 4.99
CA THR A 34 15.17 19.10 4.74
C THR A 34 14.97 17.65 5.10
N PRO A 35 14.20 17.33 6.16
CA PRO A 35 13.94 15.95 6.50
C PRO A 35 13.25 15.30 5.31
N GLY A 36 13.79 14.20 4.82
CA GLY A 36 13.14 13.32 3.86
C GLY A 36 12.04 12.51 4.54
N ARG A 37 11.54 11.50 3.83
CA ARG A 37 10.67 10.49 4.43
C ARG A 37 11.48 9.66 5.43
N THR A 38 10.84 9.18 6.49
CA THR A 38 11.46 8.32 7.49
C THR A 38 11.96 7.03 6.85
N THR A 39 13.26 6.81 6.86
CA THR A 39 13.87 5.57 6.37
C THR A 39 13.68 4.43 7.35
N LEU A 40 13.76 3.18 6.87
CA LEU A 40 13.71 2.01 7.76
C LEU A 40 14.82 2.05 8.82
N LEU A 41 16.02 2.50 8.44
CA LEU A 41 17.15 2.68 9.37
C LEU A 41 16.83 3.69 10.49
N GLU A 42 16.22 4.83 10.15
CA GLU A 42 15.81 5.83 11.15
C GLU A 42 14.73 5.27 12.09
N ALA A 43 13.81 4.49 11.56
CA ALA A 43 12.78 3.82 12.35
C ALA A 43 13.40 2.79 13.32
N VAL A 44 14.33 1.95 12.85
CA VAL A 44 15.07 0.99 13.71
C VAL A 44 15.85 1.72 14.79
N ASN A 45 16.57 2.78 14.44
CA ASN A 45 17.32 3.59 15.41
C ASN A 45 16.41 4.24 16.45
N THR A 46 15.17 4.60 16.09
CA THR A 46 14.17 5.08 17.04
C THR A 46 13.82 4.01 18.08
N LEU A 47 13.69 2.75 17.68
CA LEU A 47 13.45 1.63 18.61
C LEU A 47 14.64 1.40 19.54
N LEU A 48 15.87 1.39 19.01
CA LEU A 48 17.09 1.20 19.80
C LEU A 48 17.26 2.29 20.86
N VAL A 49 17.14 3.55 20.45
CA VAL A 49 17.23 4.70 21.38
C VAL A 49 16.13 4.65 22.43
N ASN A 50 14.95 4.09 22.11
CA ASN A 50 13.85 3.96 23.06
C ASN A 50 14.18 3.01 24.23
N ILE A 51 15.03 1.99 24.01
CA ILE A 51 15.48 1.07 25.05
C ILE A 51 16.84 1.47 25.67
N GLY A 52 17.45 2.57 25.20
CA GLY A 52 18.74 3.07 25.69
C GLY A 52 19.96 2.52 24.93
N GLU A 53 19.74 1.78 23.86
CA GLU A 53 20.82 1.28 22.99
C GLU A 53 21.29 2.36 22.02
N GLN A 54 22.52 2.16 21.48
CA GLN A 54 23.10 3.08 20.51
C GLN A 54 22.52 2.87 19.11
N PRO A 55 22.32 3.95 18.32
CA PRO A 55 21.88 3.83 16.95
C PRO A 55 22.96 3.13 16.11
N VAL A 56 22.52 2.45 15.05
CA VAL A 56 23.36 1.78 14.06
C VAL A 56 23.45 2.62 12.77
N ASP A 57 24.57 2.51 12.05
CA ASP A 57 24.79 3.25 10.82
C ASP A 57 24.26 2.53 9.57
N SER A 58 24.05 1.23 9.64
CA SER A 58 23.55 0.39 8.53
C SER A 58 22.79 -0.82 9.04
N LEU A 59 21.84 -1.31 8.22
CA LEU A 59 21.11 -2.55 8.46
C LEU A 59 21.77 -3.79 7.83
N ASP A 60 22.75 -3.61 6.94
CA ASP A 60 23.30 -4.71 6.12
C ASP A 60 24.21 -5.67 6.89
N ASN A 61 24.93 -5.21 7.91
CA ASN A 61 25.90 -5.99 8.68
C ASN A 61 25.68 -5.85 10.18
N GLN A 62 24.46 -6.10 10.63
CA GLN A 62 24.11 -5.93 12.03
C GLN A 62 24.82 -6.98 12.89
N GLN A 63 25.83 -6.56 13.62
CA GLN A 63 26.43 -7.36 14.69
C GLN A 63 25.60 -7.28 15.97
N LEU A 64 24.82 -6.22 16.15
CA LEU A 64 23.92 -6.04 17.29
C LEU A 64 22.64 -6.86 17.12
N GLN A 65 22.43 -7.78 18.06
CA GLN A 65 21.23 -8.62 18.06
C GLN A 65 19.94 -7.77 18.19
N ASP A 66 19.99 -6.71 19.01
CA ASP A 66 18.85 -5.85 19.27
C ASP A 66 18.40 -5.07 18.04
N ALA A 67 19.34 -4.67 17.19
CA ALA A 67 19.00 -4.03 15.91
C ALA A 67 18.23 -4.97 14.97
N ARG A 68 18.62 -6.25 14.89
CA ARG A 68 17.89 -7.26 14.09
C ARG A 68 16.49 -7.53 14.64
N VAL A 69 16.36 -7.58 15.97
CA VAL A 69 15.04 -7.76 16.60
C VAL A 69 14.18 -6.52 16.39
N ALA A 70 14.75 -5.32 16.49
CA ALA A 70 14.05 -4.06 16.22
C ALA A 70 13.55 -4.01 14.77
N GLU A 71 14.41 -4.33 13.79
CA GLU A 71 14.02 -4.39 12.37
C GLU A 71 12.89 -5.40 12.13
N SER A 72 13.05 -6.63 12.63
CA SER A 72 12.00 -7.65 12.48
C SER A 72 10.69 -7.25 13.13
N THR A 73 10.73 -6.53 14.26
CA THR A 73 9.54 -6.02 14.94
C THR A 73 8.85 -4.93 14.12
N ILE A 74 9.60 -4.00 13.53
CA ILE A 74 9.02 -2.97 12.64
C ILE A 74 8.35 -3.63 11.44
N LEU A 75 9.03 -4.56 10.77
CA LEU A 75 8.49 -5.24 9.59
C LEU A 75 7.28 -6.12 9.92
N GLU A 76 7.21 -6.69 11.13
CA GLU A 76 6.04 -7.38 11.65
C GLU A 76 4.82 -6.45 11.69
N PHE A 77 4.94 -5.30 12.36
CA PHE A 77 3.85 -4.32 12.48
C PHE A 77 3.53 -3.61 11.17
N HIS A 78 4.52 -3.40 10.32
CA HIS A 78 4.31 -2.85 8.98
C HIS A 78 3.41 -3.75 8.14
N ARG A 79 3.66 -5.07 8.13
CA ARG A 79 2.80 -6.05 7.47
C ARG A 79 1.41 -6.12 8.10
N GLU A 80 1.35 -6.22 9.44
CA GLU A 80 0.07 -6.27 10.16
C GLU A 80 -0.81 -5.06 9.86
N GLY A 81 -0.21 -3.86 9.84
CA GLY A 81 -0.92 -2.62 9.56
C GLY A 81 -1.49 -2.54 8.15
N GLN A 82 -0.78 -3.08 7.16
CA GLN A 82 -1.19 -3.05 5.76
C GLN A 82 -2.39 -3.96 5.45
N VAL A 83 -2.57 -5.04 6.21
CA VAL A 83 -3.69 -5.99 6.03
C VAL A 83 -5.05 -5.32 6.15
N ARG A 84 -5.14 -4.16 6.82
CA ARG A 84 -6.38 -3.37 6.92
C ARG A 84 -6.93 -2.93 5.56
N GLY A 85 -6.07 -2.78 4.56
CA GLY A 85 -6.46 -2.29 3.24
C GLY A 85 -6.75 -0.80 3.24
N TRP A 86 -5.68 -0.02 3.15
CA TRP A 86 -5.72 1.43 3.03
C TRP A 86 -5.96 1.86 1.57
N SER A 87 -6.33 3.11 1.31
CA SER A 87 -6.56 3.60 -0.05
C SER A 87 -5.33 3.46 -0.96
N TRP A 88 -4.14 3.52 -0.39
CA TRP A 88 -2.87 3.46 -1.12
C TRP A 88 -2.35 2.03 -1.40
N ASN A 89 -2.85 1.00 -0.71
CA ASN A 89 -2.44 -0.40 -0.93
C ASN A 89 -3.60 -1.34 -1.31
N ARG A 90 -4.77 -0.78 -1.57
CA ARG A 90 -5.94 -1.52 -2.03
C ARG A 90 -6.26 -1.15 -3.47
N GLU A 91 -6.46 -2.15 -4.30
CA GLU A 91 -6.94 -1.99 -5.65
C GLU A 91 -8.25 -2.75 -5.84
N GLU A 92 -9.23 -2.07 -6.41
CA GLU A 92 -10.54 -2.64 -6.69
C GLU A 92 -10.59 -3.15 -8.12
N SER A 93 -11.22 -4.30 -8.30
CA SER A 93 -11.43 -4.90 -9.62
C SER A 93 -10.15 -5.11 -10.43
N TYR A 94 -9.03 -5.48 -9.76
CA TYR A 94 -7.76 -5.78 -10.42
C TYR A 94 -7.91 -7.01 -11.33
N PRO A 95 -7.48 -6.96 -12.60
CA PRO A 95 -7.66 -8.04 -13.56
C PRO A 95 -6.55 -9.11 -13.41
N PHE A 96 -6.91 -10.30 -13.00
CA PHE A 96 -6.01 -11.46 -13.02
C PHE A 96 -6.23 -12.29 -14.28
N VAL A 97 -5.17 -12.47 -15.04
CA VAL A 97 -5.19 -13.22 -16.30
C VAL A 97 -4.66 -14.63 -16.06
N ALA A 98 -5.39 -15.64 -16.54
CA ALA A 98 -4.90 -17.02 -16.49
C ALA A 98 -3.72 -17.20 -17.46
N ASP A 99 -2.70 -17.93 -17.03
CA ASP A 99 -1.60 -18.33 -17.89
C ASP A 99 -2.12 -19.20 -19.05
N LYS A 100 -1.69 -18.93 -20.26
CA LYS A 100 -2.22 -19.62 -21.48
C LYS A 100 -1.88 -21.10 -21.53
N ALA A 101 -0.74 -21.51 -20.95
CA ALA A 101 -0.26 -22.88 -21.00
C ALA A 101 -0.87 -23.73 -19.88
N THR A 102 -0.87 -23.21 -18.65
CA THR A 102 -1.36 -23.94 -17.46
C THR A 102 -2.84 -23.71 -17.21
N LYS A 103 -3.42 -22.62 -17.73
CA LYS A 103 -4.77 -22.12 -17.46
C LYS A 103 -4.99 -21.78 -15.98
N GLU A 104 -3.92 -21.58 -15.22
CA GLU A 104 -3.97 -21.23 -13.81
C GLU A 104 -3.80 -19.72 -13.61
N ILE A 105 -4.46 -19.18 -12.59
CA ILE A 105 -4.22 -17.82 -12.11
C ILE A 105 -3.29 -17.92 -10.92
N VAL A 106 -2.10 -17.34 -11.05
CA VAL A 106 -1.12 -17.23 -9.97
C VAL A 106 -1.17 -15.81 -9.41
N VAL A 107 -1.42 -15.71 -8.11
CA VAL A 107 -1.49 -14.45 -7.38
C VAL A 107 -0.14 -14.22 -6.68
N PRO A 108 0.49 -13.04 -6.84
CA PRO A 108 1.77 -12.74 -6.18
C PRO A 108 1.69 -12.89 -4.66
N ALA A 109 2.81 -13.28 -4.03
CA ALA A 109 2.91 -13.43 -2.57
C ALA A 109 2.72 -12.11 -1.82
N THR A 110 2.89 -10.98 -2.49
CA THR A 110 2.63 -9.63 -1.97
C THR A 110 1.13 -9.31 -1.83
N VAL A 111 0.25 -10.12 -2.39
CA VAL A 111 -1.20 -9.98 -2.20
C VAL A 111 -1.61 -10.70 -0.92
N VAL A 112 -2.05 -9.95 0.09
CA VAL A 112 -2.50 -10.49 1.37
C VAL A 112 -4.00 -10.70 1.47
N SER A 113 -4.76 -10.00 0.63
CA SER A 113 -6.20 -10.20 0.52
C SER A 113 -6.58 -10.27 -0.94
N PHE A 114 -7.41 -11.25 -1.27
CA PHE A 114 -7.92 -11.49 -2.61
C PHE A 114 -9.41 -11.81 -2.48
N THR A 115 -10.25 -10.93 -3.01
CA THR A 115 -11.70 -11.08 -2.92
C THR A 115 -12.33 -10.85 -4.28
N VAL A 116 -12.96 -11.86 -4.83
CA VAL A 116 -13.80 -11.73 -6.02
C VAL A 116 -15.19 -11.22 -5.65
N ASP A 117 -15.90 -10.61 -6.60
CA ASP A 117 -17.27 -10.13 -6.35
C ASP A 117 -18.15 -11.26 -5.80
N PRO A 118 -18.58 -11.19 -4.53
CA PRO A 118 -19.36 -12.24 -3.88
C PRO A 118 -20.75 -12.39 -4.49
N TYR A 119 -21.30 -11.34 -5.11
CA TYR A 119 -22.62 -11.39 -5.76
C TYR A 119 -22.60 -12.17 -7.08
N ARG A 120 -21.47 -12.10 -7.78
CA ARG A 120 -21.29 -12.80 -9.06
C ARG A 120 -20.82 -14.23 -8.87
N TRP A 121 -19.98 -14.49 -7.86
CA TRP A 121 -19.25 -15.75 -7.75
C TRP A 121 -19.59 -16.59 -6.51
N ASP A 122 -20.38 -16.07 -5.56
CA ASP A 122 -20.85 -16.76 -4.35
C ASP A 122 -19.79 -17.69 -3.70
N GLY A 123 -18.60 -17.15 -3.49
CA GLY A 123 -17.50 -17.90 -2.88
C GLY A 123 -16.96 -19.05 -3.73
N ARG A 124 -17.21 -19.06 -5.05
CA ARG A 124 -16.67 -20.05 -5.99
C ARG A 124 -15.16 -20.12 -5.96
N PHE A 125 -14.49 -18.97 -5.97
CA PHE A 125 -13.03 -18.87 -6.04
C PHE A 125 -12.41 -18.61 -4.69
N ILE A 126 -11.35 -19.38 -4.36
CA ILE A 126 -10.54 -19.18 -3.16
C ILE A 126 -9.07 -19.24 -3.51
N LEU A 127 -8.26 -18.49 -2.78
CA LEU A 127 -6.81 -18.57 -2.89
C LEU A 127 -6.28 -19.74 -2.03
N ARG A 128 -5.51 -20.64 -2.63
CA ARG A 128 -4.77 -21.72 -1.94
C ARG A 128 -3.28 -21.58 -2.21
N GLY A 129 -2.55 -21.06 -1.21
CA GLY A 129 -1.20 -20.57 -1.44
C GLY A 129 -1.22 -19.40 -2.39
N GLN A 130 -0.49 -19.48 -3.49
CA GLN A 130 -0.46 -18.46 -4.53
C GLN A 130 -1.32 -18.80 -5.76
N ARG A 131 -2.10 -19.88 -5.73
CA ARG A 131 -2.93 -20.30 -6.86
C ARG A 131 -4.40 -20.18 -6.55
N LEU A 132 -5.16 -19.68 -7.52
CA LEU A 132 -6.60 -19.61 -7.44
C LEU A 132 -7.21 -21.00 -7.65
N TYR A 133 -8.16 -21.37 -6.79
CA TYR A 133 -8.87 -22.62 -6.85
C TYR A 133 -10.36 -22.40 -7.04
N ASP A 134 -10.92 -23.03 -8.07
CA ASP A 134 -12.35 -23.10 -8.32
C ASP A 134 -12.96 -24.23 -7.49
N LYS A 135 -13.81 -23.87 -6.53
CA LYS A 135 -14.49 -24.86 -5.66
C LYS A 135 -15.61 -25.60 -6.35
N TRP A 136 -16.22 -25.00 -7.38
CA TRP A 136 -17.33 -25.65 -8.09
C TRP A 136 -16.79 -26.75 -9.00
N GLU A 137 -15.82 -26.44 -9.82
CA GLU A 137 -15.16 -27.39 -10.73
C GLU A 137 -14.08 -28.23 -10.04
N ARG A 138 -13.73 -27.88 -8.77
CA ARG A 138 -12.67 -28.56 -7.99
C ARG A 138 -11.32 -28.61 -8.68
N THR A 139 -10.95 -27.55 -9.34
CA THR A 139 -9.73 -27.43 -10.17
C THR A 139 -9.00 -26.13 -9.95
N TYR A 140 -7.72 -26.09 -10.30
CA TYR A 140 -6.92 -24.87 -10.40
C TYR A 140 -6.99 -24.23 -11.79
N LYS A 141 -7.53 -24.98 -12.78
CA LYS A 141 -7.65 -24.47 -14.14
C LYS A 141 -8.91 -23.61 -14.25
N ILE A 142 -8.72 -22.39 -14.72
CA ILE A 142 -9.78 -21.41 -14.92
C ILE A 142 -10.15 -21.39 -16.39
N ASP A 143 -11.43 -21.48 -16.71
CA ASP A 143 -11.91 -21.39 -18.07
C ASP A 143 -11.53 -20.07 -18.74
N GLU A 144 -11.19 -20.13 -20.02
CA GLU A 144 -10.83 -18.94 -20.81
C GLU A 144 -11.93 -17.87 -20.81
N GLY A 145 -13.19 -18.27 -20.75
CA GLY A 145 -14.32 -17.36 -20.68
C GLY A 145 -14.44 -16.61 -19.34
N LEU A 146 -13.69 -17.02 -18.30
CA LEU A 146 -13.64 -16.38 -16.99
C LEU A 146 -12.37 -15.50 -16.83
N SER A 147 -11.46 -15.50 -17.79
CA SER A 147 -10.24 -14.70 -17.79
C SER A 147 -10.43 -13.45 -18.66
N PRO A 148 -10.11 -12.22 -18.18
CA PRO A 148 -9.56 -11.91 -16.87
C PRO A 148 -10.58 -12.01 -15.73
N LEU A 149 -10.14 -12.54 -14.60
CA LEU A 149 -10.94 -12.54 -13.38
C LEU A 149 -10.63 -11.28 -12.57
N HIS A 150 -11.66 -10.49 -12.31
CA HIS A 150 -11.53 -9.26 -11.53
C HIS A 150 -11.69 -9.54 -10.05
N ALA A 151 -10.77 -9.03 -9.24
CA ALA A 151 -10.77 -9.18 -7.79
C ALA A 151 -10.33 -7.90 -7.09
N ASP A 152 -10.87 -7.67 -5.91
CA ASP A 152 -10.36 -6.64 -5.00
C ASP A 152 -9.16 -7.22 -4.26
N VAL A 153 -8.05 -6.49 -4.25
CA VAL A 153 -6.80 -6.94 -3.66
C VAL A 153 -6.23 -5.93 -2.68
N ILE A 154 -5.51 -6.45 -1.70
CA ILE A 154 -4.68 -5.65 -0.80
C ILE A 154 -3.24 -6.11 -1.00
N TRP A 155 -2.38 -5.15 -1.35
CA TRP A 155 -0.95 -5.39 -1.56
C TRP A 155 -0.14 -5.15 -0.30
N LEU A 156 0.91 -5.93 -0.12
CA LEU A 156 2.03 -5.56 0.75
C LEU A 156 3.01 -4.74 -0.08
N LEU A 157 3.22 -3.51 0.35
CA LEU A 157 4.19 -2.60 -0.21
C LEU A 157 5.42 -2.50 0.69
N ASP A 158 6.55 -2.17 0.10
CA ASP A 158 7.77 -1.95 0.85
C ASP A 158 7.70 -0.68 1.70
N TRP A 159 8.64 -0.55 2.65
CA TRP A 159 8.68 0.58 3.58
C TRP A 159 8.70 1.94 2.85
N ASP A 160 9.50 2.04 1.78
CA ASP A 160 9.68 3.28 1.03
C ASP A 160 8.47 3.65 0.14
N GLU A 161 7.60 2.68 -0.15
CA GLU A 161 6.36 2.88 -0.91
C GLU A 161 5.20 3.30 -0.02
N SER A 162 5.30 3.08 1.28
CA SER A 162 4.26 3.41 2.25
C SER A 162 4.22 4.90 2.60
N PRO A 163 3.04 5.49 2.90
CA PRO A 163 2.92 6.88 3.33
C PRO A 163 3.64 7.15 4.66
N GLU A 164 4.20 8.36 4.79
CA GLU A 164 4.93 8.78 6.00
C GLU A 164 4.09 8.66 7.28
N ALA A 165 2.81 9.03 7.23
CA ALA A 165 1.91 8.91 8.38
C ALA A 165 1.75 7.43 8.83
N PHE A 166 1.75 6.50 7.89
CA PHE A 166 1.70 5.06 8.18
C PHE A 166 3.02 4.57 8.77
N ASN A 167 4.16 4.96 8.21
CA ASN A 167 5.48 4.60 8.71
C ASN A 167 5.69 5.15 10.13
N ARG A 168 5.26 6.38 10.40
CA ARG A 168 5.30 6.97 11.74
C ARG A 168 4.45 6.21 12.76
N TRP A 169 3.20 5.91 12.41
CA TRP A 169 2.34 5.11 13.29
C TRP A 169 2.93 3.73 13.56
N THR A 170 3.41 3.04 12.53
CA THR A 170 4.07 1.73 12.64
C THR A 170 5.29 1.80 13.55
N THR A 171 6.15 2.83 13.39
CA THR A 171 7.34 3.04 14.22
C THR A 171 6.98 3.23 15.69
N ILE A 172 5.99 4.06 16.00
CA ILE A 172 5.55 4.31 17.39
C ILE A 172 4.99 3.03 18.03
N ARG A 173 4.14 2.30 17.29
CA ARG A 173 3.58 1.02 17.74
C ARG A 173 4.68 -0.02 17.99
N ALA A 174 5.59 -0.17 17.03
CA ALA A 174 6.73 -1.09 17.15
C ALA A 174 7.64 -0.70 18.31
N ALA A 175 7.96 0.59 18.49
CA ALA A 175 8.80 1.06 19.57
C ALA A 175 8.20 0.78 20.95
N ARG A 176 6.89 0.97 21.11
CA ARG A 176 6.19 0.65 22.37
C ARG A 176 6.26 -0.84 22.68
N VAL A 177 5.95 -1.69 21.71
CA VAL A 177 5.94 -3.15 21.91
C VAL A 177 7.35 -3.71 22.08
N PHE A 178 8.33 -3.20 21.30
CA PHE A 178 9.72 -3.59 21.41
C PHE A 178 10.30 -3.25 22.80
N ALA A 179 10.04 -2.05 23.30
CA ALA A 179 10.48 -1.65 24.64
C ALA A 179 9.85 -2.52 25.74
N ALA A 180 8.56 -2.83 25.63
CA ALA A 180 7.89 -3.73 26.56
C ALA A 180 8.48 -5.16 26.55
N ARG A 181 8.83 -5.67 25.36
CA ARG A 181 9.49 -6.98 25.20
C ARG A 181 10.93 -6.99 25.74
N ALA A 182 11.69 -5.90 25.50
CA ALA A 182 13.12 -5.81 25.86
C ALA A 182 13.32 -5.50 27.36
N LEU A 183 12.54 -4.58 27.91
CA LEU A 183 12.74 -4.09 29.29
C LEU A 183 11.85 -4.78 30.32
N GLY A 184 10.82 -5.48 29.91
CA GLY A 184 9.88 -6.17 30.79
C GLY A 184 9.10 -5.25 31.74
N SER A 185 9.12 -3.94 31.51
CA SER A 185 8.52 -2.93 32.38
C SER A 185 7.91 -1.79 31.54
N ASP A 186 6.65 -1.45 31.81
CA ASP A 186 5.95 -0.34 31.16
C ASP A 186 6.44 1.05 31.63
N SER A 187 7.23 1.11 32.72
CA SER A 187 7.59 2.38 33.37
C SER A 187 8.69 3.17 32.67
N VAL A 188 9.40 2.60 31.70
CA VAL A 188 10.54 3.24 31.00
C VAL A 188 10.25 3.51 29.52
N VAL A 189 9.05 3.18 29.06
CA VAL A 189 8.69 3.30 27.66
C VAL A 189 8.44 4.77 27.29
N LYS A 190 9.23 5.33 26.37
CA LYS A 190 9.04 6.71 25.87
C LYS A 190 7.71 6.91 25.14
N TYR A 191 7.29 5.91 24.38
CA TYR A 191 6.03 5.95 23.66
C TYR A 191 4.93 5.24 24.43
N THR A 192 3.86 5.93 24.68
CA THR A 192 2.69 5.43 25.39
C THR A 192 1.61 4.91 24.44
N ALA A 193 0.57 4.27 24.97
CA ALA A 193 -0.60 3.93 24.19
C ALA A 193 -1.35 5.17 23.65
N LEU A 194 -1.21 6.32 24.33
CA LEU A 194 -1.79 7.58 23.88
C LEU A 194 -1.05 8.12 22.64
N ASP A 195 0.29 7.99 22.60
CA ASP A 195 1.08 8.39 21.43
C ASP A 195 0.73 7.53 20.19
N GLU A 196 0.56 6.21 20.40
CA GLU A 196 0.10 5.30 19.35
C GLU A 196 -1.29 5.70 18.84
N GLN A 197 -2.21 6.00 19.77
CA GLN A 197 -3.55 6.43 19.41
C GLN A 197 -3.56 7.78 18.67
N ALA A 198 -2.72 8.72 19.07
CA ALA A 198 -2.58 10.01 18.39
C ALA A 198 -2.02 9.83 16.97
N ALA A 199 -0.99 9.00 16.80
CA ALA A 199 -0.43 8.69 15.49
C ALA A 199 -1.44 7.96 14.58
N LEU A 200 -2.23 7.04 15.13
CA LEU A 200 -3.31 6.38 14.39
C LEU A 200 -4.39 7.38 13.95
N THR A 201 -4.76 8.32 14.82
CA THR A 201 -5.75 9.35 14.50
C THR A 201 -5.26 10.24 13.35
N GLU A 202 -3.98 10.63 13.37
CA GLU A 202 -3.38 11.41 12.29
C GLU A 202 -3.33 10.60 10.97
N LEU A 203 -2.96 9.32 11.02
CA LEU A 203 -2.99 8.43 9.87
C LEU A 203 -4.41 8.35 9.28
N MET A 204 -5.43 8.17 10.12
CA MET A 204 -6.83 8.13 9.67
C MET A 204 -7.27 9.45 9.04
N ARG A 205 -6.80 10.60 9.57
CA ARG A 205 -7.08 11.91 8.99
C ARG A 205 -6.48 12.04 7.59
N VAL A 206 -5.22 11.65 7.43
CA VAL A 206 -4.54 11.65 6.13
C VAL A 206 -5.24 10.72 5.12
N GLU A 207 -5.65 9.54 5.57
CA GLU A 207 -6.39 8.58 4.75
C GLU A 207 -7.72 9.15 4.27
N LEU A 208 -8.48 9.79 5.14
CA LEU A 208 -9.74 10.44 4.77
C LEU A 208 -9.54 11.59 3.78
N ASP A 209 -8.49 12.38 3.97
CA ASP A 209 -8.16 13.48 3.06
C ASP A 209 -7.76 12.97 1.66
N GLN A 210 -7.06 11.83 1.58
CA GLN A 210 -6.65 11.21 0.32
C GLN A 210 -7.82 10.48 -0.38
N ALA A 211 -8.59 9.74 0.37
CA ALA A 211 -9.72 8.98 -0.16
C ALA A 211 -10.84 9.90 -0.69
N LYS A 212 -10.89 11.16 -0.26
CA LYS A 212 -11.93 12.15 -0.62
C LYS A 212 -13.33 11.53 -0.74
N PRO A 213 -13.81 10.88 0.32
CA PRO A 213 -15.06 10.13 0.26
C PRO A 213 -16.20 11.08 -0.10
N ASN A 214 -16.83 10.82 -1.23
CA ASN A 214 -18.07 11.51 -1.57
C ASN A 214 -19.21 10.85 -0.79
N SER A 215 -19.66 11.48 0.28
CA SER A 215 -20.74 10.98 1.15
C SER A 215 -22.08 10.82 0.43
N LEU A 216 -22.25 11.47 -0.72
CA LEU A 216 -23.48 11.43 -1.50
C LEU A 216 -23.52 10.29 -2.52
N THR A 217 -22.38 9.93 -3.08
CA THR A 217 -22.30 8.88 -4.10
C THR A 217 -21.91 7.50 -3.55
N GLY A 218 -21.53 7.42 -2.26
CA GLY A 218 -21.16 6.16 -1.63
C GLY A 218 -20.06 5.43 -2.40
N GLY A 219 -18.97 6.13 -2.75
CA GLY A 219 -17.86 5.54 -3.49
C GLY A 219 -17.35 4.27 -2.82
N PRO A 220 -16.95 3.27 -3.60
CA PRO A 220 -16.53 1.94 -3.11
C PRO A 220 -15.32 1.98 -2.17
N SER A 221 -14.56 3.06 -2.17
CA SER A 221 -13.32 3.24 -1.39
C SER A 221 -13.53 3.40 0.14
N LEU A 222 -14.75 3.54 0.62
CA LEU A 222 -15.07 3.75 2.03
C LEU A 222 -15.58 2.49 2.73
N ARG A 223 -14.94 1.35 2.51
CA ARG A 223 -15.22 0.16 3.30
C ARG A 223 -14.07 -0.27 4.22
N PRO A 224 -13.56 0.59 5.12
CA PRO A 224 -12.68 0.11 6.18
C PRO A 224 -13.47 -0.58 7.30
N PHE A 225 -14.80 -0.42 7.32
CA PHE A 225 -15.68 -1.09 8.29
C PHE A 225 -16.84 -1.74 7.55
N PRO A 226 -17.35 -2.88 8.03
CA PRO A 226 -18.63 -3.39 7.56
C PRO A 226 -19.71 -2.38 7.96
N THR A 227 -19.88 -1.37 7.13
CA THR A 227 -20.92 -0.38 7.33
C THR A 227 -22.24 -1.12 7.17
N TYR A 228 -23.07 -1.04 8.18
CA TYR A 228 -24.46 -1.47 8.12
C TYR A 228 -25.13 -0.75 6.94
N GLU A 229 -25.26 -1.44 5.83
CA GLU A 229 -25.99 -0.96 4.67
C GLU A 229 -27.48 -1.14 4.95
N ALA A 230 -28.07 -0.14 5.59
CA ALA A 230 -29.51 -0.15 5.93
C ALA A 230 -30.43 -0.37 4.71
N GLY A 231 -29.97 0.00 3.50
CA GLY A 231 -30.72 -0.19 2.26
C GLY A 231 -30.71 -1.62 1.70
N ARG A 232 -29.66 -2.41 1.98
CA ARG A 232 -29.55 -3.78 1.43
C ARG A 232 -30.48 -4.79 2.10
N GLY A 233 -30.81 -4.57 3.37
CA GLY A 233 -31.79 -5.40 4.09
C GLY A 233 -33.20 -5.25 3.55
N LEU A 234 -33.55 -4.06 3.07
CA LEU A 234 -34.89 -3.78 2.53
C LEU A 234 -35.10 -4.31 1.10
N LEU A 235 -34.05 -4.32 0.27
CA LEU A 235 -34.15 -4.83 -1.11
C LEU A 235 -34.22 -6.35 -1.20
N ARG A 236 -33.76 -7.08 -0.18
CA ARG A 236 -33.80 -8.55 -0.16
C ARG A 236 -35.15 -9.12 0.20
N GLY A 237 -36.09 -8.29 0.71
CA GLY A 237 -37.42 -8.71 1.13
C GLY A 237 -38.54 -8.50 0.11
N THR A 238 -38.30 -7.84 -1.04
CA THR A 238 -39.39 -7.30 -1.86
C THR A 238 -39.63 -8.05 -3.19
N PHE A 239 -38.84 -9.06 -3.55
CA PHE A 239 -39.00 -9.81 -4.81
C PHE A 239 -39.23 -11.31 -4.62
N GLY A 240 -39.94 -11.70 -3.56
CA GLY A 240 -40.44 -13.07 -3.35
C GLY A 240 -41.96 -13.18 -3.43
N GLY A 241 -42.60 -12.30 -4.20
CA GLY A 241 -44.05 -12.43 -4.47
C GLY A 241 -44.29 -13.45 -5.59
N GLN A 242 -44.52 -14.72 -5.23
CA GLN A 242 -45.19 -15.68 -6.12
C GLN A 242 -46.55 -15.13 -6.49
N VAL A 243 -46.74 -14.85 -7.77
CA VAL A 243 -48.08 -14.77 -8.35
C VAL A 243 -48.57 -16.19 -8.56
N ILE A 244 -49.41 -16.64 -7.69
CA ILE A 244 -50.26 -17.84 -7.91
C ILE A 244 -51.52 -17.32 -8.57
N GLY A 245 -51.75 -17.72 -9.80
CA GLY A 245 -52.97 -17.56 -10.54
C GLY A 245 -53.07 -18.62 -11.60
#